data_0433154f77373305a6ecfc57cfe2ac58
#
_entry.id   0433154f77373305a6ecfc57cfe2ac58
#
_cell.length_a   1.000
_cell.length_b   1.000
_cell.length_c   1.000
_cell.angle_alpha   90.00
_cell.angle_beta   90.00
_cell.angle_gamma   90.00
#
_symmetry.space_group_name_H-M   'P 1'
#
loop_
_entity.id
_entity.type
_entity.pdbx_description
1 polymer ?
#
loop_
_entity_poly.entity_id
_entity_poly.type
_entity_poly.pdbx_seq_one_letter_code
_entity_poly.pdbx_strand_id
1 'polypeptide(L)'
;SYDEKKLEKFLNNITNKKIWLDSLSCSFFYKNLLEKKNKIFNKVDPIYFLKSIKNKTEIKNMKKIHIIDGAALTKFLIWLKTNFKKTKITEISAQKKLENFRKMNPSYKYPSFSTISGTGPNGAIIHYKVSSSTNRILKKGDIYLVDSGGQYSYGTTDVTRTISLNNKSNFIKEVYTRVLKGHIAVSNFLIKKNSTGSEVDRDARKFLKKIKLDYPHGTGHGVGYFLNVHEGPQSLSKNNKVNLKNGMILSNEPGYYKKGRFGIRIENLVYINKNKFHELTVAPIEKTLIKKNILNKKEINWINNYHKRVKRDLGKFMSIKEKVALSEACSPI
;
A
#
# COMPACT_ATOMS: atom_id res chain seq x y z
N SER A 1 17.36 -25.96 1.20
CA SER A 1 16.05 -26.07 0.54
C SER A 1 15.71 -27.54 0.35
N TYR A 2 14.55 -27.93 0.83
CA TYR A 2 14.06 -29.29 0.57
C TYR A 2 13.39 -29.30 -0.82
N ASP A 3 13.75 -30.32 -1.62
CA ASP A 3 13.00 -30.66 -2.82
C ASP A 3 11.58 -31.05 -2.41
N GLU A 4 10.55 -30.63 -3.14
CA GLU A 4 9.16 -30.89 -2.84
C GLU A 4 8.87 -32.39 -2.73
N LYS A 5 9.48 -33.21 -3.58
CA LYS A 5 9.40 -34.68 -3.51
C LYS A 5 9.98 -35.26 -2.20
N LYS A 6 11.01 -34.62 -1.63
CA LYS A 6 11.58 -35.02 -0.32
C LYS A 6 10.65 -34.61 0.81
N LEU A 7 9.95 -33.46 0.69
CA LEU A 7 8.97 -33.03 1.68
C LEU A 7 7.80 -34.01 1.76
N GLU A 8 7.24 -34.44 0.62
CA GLU A 8 6.17 -35.44 0.58
C GLU A 8 6.58 -36.75 1.27
N LYS A 9 7.76 -37.28 0.94
CA LYS A 9 8.31 -38.50 1.57
C LYS A 9 8.49 -38.32 3.08
N PHE A 10 9.01 -37.15 3.49
CA PHE A 10 9.16 -36.82 4.90
C PHE A 10 7.81 -36.80 5.64
N LEU A 11 6.80 -36.12 5.07
CA LEU A 11 5.48 -36.03 5.68
C LEU A 11 4.75 -37.38 5.71
N ASN A 12 4.91 -38.24 4.71
CA ASN A 12 4.34 -39.60 4.69
C ASN A 12 4.92 -40.51 5.79
N ASN A 13 6.14 -40.26 6.26
CA ASN A 13 6.77 -41.01 7.34
C ASN A 13 6.32 -40.58 8.74
N ILE A 14 5.58 -39.45 8.84
CA ILE A 14 5.00 -39.00 10.12
C ILE A 14 3.75 -39.80 10.39
N THR A 15 3.75 -40.63 11.43
CA THR A 15 2.63 -41.52 11.79
C THR A 15 2.34 -41.41 13.28
N ASN A 16 1.05 -41.63 13.64
CA ASN A 16 0.58 -41.71 15.04
C ASN A 16 0.95 -40.45 15.87
N LYS A 17 0.99 -39.27 15.24
CA LYS A 17 1.28 -38.00 15.92
C LYS A 17 0.04 -37.13 16.06
N LYS A 18 0.09 -36.21 17.04
CA LYS A 18 -0.80 -35.06 17.11
C LYS A 18 -0.16 -33.93 16.35
N ILE A 19 -0.76 -33.48 15.25
CA ILE A 19 -0.20 -32.44 14.37
C ILE A 19 -1.06 -31.21 14.49
N TRP A 20 -0.45 -30.09 14.88
CA TRP A 20 -1.06 -28.79 14.79
C TRP A 20 -0.96 -28.29 13.35
N LEU A 21 -2.12 -28.00 12.76
CA LEU A 21 -2.23 -27.55 11.37
C LEU A 21 -3.34 -26.51 11.26
N ASP A 22 -3.08 -25.45 10.52
CA ASP A 22 -4.09 -24.44 10.14
C ASP A 22 -4.69 -24.79 8.79
N SER A 23 -5.91 -25.35 8.80
CA SER A 23 -6.60 -25.79 7.58
C SER A 23 -6.96 -24.63 6.62
N LEU A 24 -6.91 -23.37 7.07
CA LEU A 24 -7.21 -22.21 6.23
C LEU A 24 -5.99 -21.76 5.41
N SER A 25 -4.79 -22.07 5.89
CA SER A 25 -3.52 -21.64 5.25
C SER A 25 -2.69 -22.81 4.71
N CYS A 26 -2.93 -24.03 5.18
CA CYS A 26 -2.24 -25.22 4.71
C CYS A 26 -2.80 -25.70 3.37
N SER A 27 -1.90 -26.14 2.47
CA SER A 27 -2.29 -26.84 1.25
C SER A 27 -3.20 -28.05 1.57
N PHE A 28 -4.31 -28.18 0.84
CA PHE A 28 -5.21 -29.31 0.97
C PHE A 28 -4.50 -30.67 0.74
N PHE A 29 -3.53 -30.71 -0.18
CA PHE A 29 -2.71 -31.89 -0.43
C PHE A 29 -1.95 -32.32 0.84
N TYR A 30 -1.22 -31.43 1.50
CA TYR A 30 -0.46 -31.77 2.70
C TYR A 30 -1.36 -32.10 3.89
N LYS A 31 -2.50 -31.43 4.03
CA LYS A 31 -3.50 -31.78 5.03
C LYS A 31 -3.96 -33.20 4.86
N ASN A 32 -4.42 -33.59 3.65
CA ASN A 32 -4.89 -34.93 3.36
C ASN A 32 -3.82 -36.02 3.58
N LEU A 33 -2.57 -35.69 3.23
CA LEU A 33 -1.46 -36.59 3.43
C LEU A 33 -1.24 -36.90 4.92
N LEU A 34 -1.29 -35.87 5.75
CA LEU A 34 -1.03 -35.97 7.19
C LEU A 34 -2.20 -36.60 7.96
N GLU A 35 -3.46 -36.28 7.62
CA GLU A 35 -4.62 -36.75 8.35
C GLU A 35 -4.91 -38.26 8.17
N LYS A 36 -4.36 -38.90 7.12
CA LYS A 36 -4.49 -40.36 6.91
C LYS A 36 -3.85 -41.18 8.02
N LYS A 37 -2.80 -40.70 8.65
CA LYS A 37 -1.96 -41.44 9.61
C LYS A 37 -1.80 -40.75 10.96
N ASN A 38 -2.40 -39.55 11.13
CA ASN A 38 -2.16 -38.68 12.29
C ASN A 38 -3.46 -38.01 12.75
N LYS A 39 -3.49 -37.61 14.01
CA LYS A 39 -4.57 -36.79 14.57
C LYS A 39 -4.29 -35.31 14.32
N ILE A 40 -5.13 -34.68 13.47
CA ILE A 40 -5.00 -33.25 13.17
C ILE A 40 -5.64 -32.42 14.28
N PHE A 41 -4.89 -31.42 14.73
CA PHE A 41 -5.31 -30.41 15.68
C PHE A 41 -5.45 -29.09 14.92
N ASN A 42 -6.67 -28.81 14.43
CA ASN A 42 -6.93 -27.64 13.59
C ASN A 42 -6.95 -26.36 14.43
N LYS A 43 -5.90 -25.56 14.33
CA LYS A 43 -5.76 -24.26 14.99
C LYS A 43 -5.01 -23.31 14.09
N VAL A 44 -5.24 -22.00 14.28
CA VAL A 44 -4.50 -20.93 13.59
C VAL A 44 -3.00 -21.13 13.79
N ASP A 45 -2.23 -21.02 12.70
CA ASP A 45 -0.77 -21.13 12.73
C ASP A 45 -0.17 -20.08 13.69
N PRO A 46 0.58 -20.50 14.74
CA PRO A 46 1.19 -19.55 15.67
C PRO A 46 2.21 -18.62 15.01
N ILE A 47 2.89 -19.09 13.96
CA ILE A 47 3.85 -18.28 13.18
C ILE A 47 3.13 -17.09 12.51
N TYR A 48 1.87 -17.29 12.12
CA TYR A 48 1.08 -16.23 11.46
C TYR A 48 0.95 -14.97 12.33
N PHE A 49 0.77 -15.12 13.64
CA PHE A 49 0.74 -14.00 14.55
C PHE A 49 2.15 -13.50 14.90
N LEU A 50 3.11 -14.40 15.16
CA LEU A 50 4.47 -14.03 15.57
C LEU A 50 5.17 -13.17 14.52
N LYS A 51 5.10 -13.55 13.22
CA LYS A 51 5.71 -12.79 12.12
C LYS A 51 5.05 -11.44 11.85
N SER A 52 3.81 -11.24 12.33
CA SER A 52 3.11 -9.95 12.17
C SER A 52 3.76 -8.83 12.98
N ILE A 53 4.43 -9.18 14.08
CA ILE A 53 5.12 -8.24 14.98
C ILE A 53 6.60 -8.16 14.59
N LYS A 54 6.94 -7.15 13.80
CA LYS A 54 8.29 -6.95 13.29
C LYS A 54 9.22 -6.47 14.42
N ASN A 55 10.40 -7.04 14.47
CA ASN A 55 11.44 -6.66 15.41
C ASN A 55 12.12 -5.33 15.03
N LYS A 56 13.04 -4.85 15.88
CA LYS A 56 13.73 -3.56 15.67
C LYS A 56 14.54 -3.53 14.35
N THR A 57 15.17 -4.64 13.98
CA THR A 57 15.97 -4.74 12.76
C THR A 57 15.07 -4.71 11.52
N GLU A 58 13.97 -5.45 11.51
CA GLU A 58 12.99 -5.45 10.43
C GLU A 58 12.38 -4.05 10.24
N ILE A 59 11.97 -3.37 11.31
CA ILE A 59 11.44 -1.99 11.23
C ILE A 59 12.51 -1.02 10.70
N LYS A 60 13.77 -1.13 11.14
CA LYS A 60 14.89 -0.31 10.63
C LYS A 60 15.06 -0.49 9.11
N ASN A 61 15.03 -1.73 8.66
CA ASN A 61 15.18 -2.06 7.25
C ASN A 61 13.97 -1.60 6.43
N MET A 62 12.75 -1.80 6.92
CA MET A 62 11.53 -1.30 6.28
C MET A 62 11.60 0.23 6.09
N LYS A 63 12.04 1.00 7.07
CA LYS A 63 12.27 2.45 6.92
C LYS A 63 13.25 2.76 5.80
N LYS A 64 14.36 2.03 5.71
CA LYS A 64 15.39 2.21 4.67
C LYS A 64 14.84 1.96 3.27
N ILE A 65 14.15 0.84 3.08
CA ILE A 65 13.63 0.50 1.75
C ILE A 65 12.51 1.43 1.29
N HIS A 66 11.68 1.95 2.21
CA HIS A 66 10.63 2.90 1.85
C HIS A 66 11.18 4.27 1.41
N ILE A 67 12.37 4.66 1.86
CA ILE A 67 13.08 5.83 1.32
C ILE A 67 13.57 5.52 -0.10
N ILE A 68 14.14 4.35 -0.33
CA ILE A 68 14.64 3.92 -1.64
C ILE A 68 13.49 3.81 -2.66
N ASP A 69 12.44 3.10 -2.30
CA ASP A 69 11.24 2.92 -3.13
C ASP A 69 10.55 4.27 -3.39
N GLY A 70 10.44 5.09 -2.35
CA GLY A 70 9.89 6.44 -2.46
C GLY A 70 10.66 7.34 -3.41
N ALA A 71 12.00 7.19 -3.48
CA ALA A 71 12.81 7.89 -4.47
C ALA A 71 12.49 7.42 -5.88
N ALA A 72 12.37 6.12 -6.13
CA ALA A 72 12.02 5.55 -7.43
C ALA A 72 10.61 6.01 -7.88
N LEU A 73 9.61 5.91 -6.99
CA LEU A 73 8.25 6.38 -7.26
C LEU A 73 8.23 7.89 -7.53
N THR A 74 8.95 8.69 -6.73
CA THR A 74 8.97 10.15 -6.89
C THR A 74 9.61 10.56 -8.22
N LYS A 75 10.71 9.93 -8.64
CA LYS A 75 11.29 10.12 -9.98
C LYS A 75 10.29 9.80 -11.09
N PHE A 76 9.55 8.71 -10.94
CA PHE A 76 8.48 8.36 -11.86
C PHE A 76 7.38 9.43 -11.91
N LEU A 77 6.90 9.92 -10.76
CA LEU A 77 5.87 10.96 -10.70
C LEU A 77 6.32 12.26 -11.36
N ILE A 78 7.56 12.67 -11.14
CA ILE A 78 8.18 13.84 -11.79
C ILE A 78 8.26 13.61 -13.31
N TRP A 79 8.79 12.45 -13.73
CA TRP A 79 8.87 12.09 -15.14
C TRP A 79 7.49 12.09 -15.81
N LEU A 80 6.49 11.51 -15.18
CA LEU A 80 5.12 11.45 -15.69
C LEU A 80 4.55 12.84 -15.92
N LYS A 81 4.61 13.71 -14.90
CA LYS A 81 4.10 15.09 -14.98
C LYS A 81 4.81 15.94 -16.03
N THR A 82 6.08 15.70 -16.26
CA THR A 82 6.88 16.43 -17.26
C THR A 82 6.58 15.99 -18.69
N ASN A 83 6.25 14.70 -18.88
CA ASN A 83 6.21 14.09 -20.22
C ASN A 83 4.81 13.78 -20.76
N PHE A 84 3.76 13.67 -19.92
CA PHE A 84 2.44 13.24 -20.39
C PHE A 84 1.80 14.13 -21.47
N LYS A 85 2.27 15.38 -21.61
CA LYS A 85 1.85 16.31 -22.68
C LYS A 85 2.75 16.26 -23.92
N LYS A 86 3.97 15.72 -23.78
CA LYS A 86 5.00 15.77 -24.82
C LYS A 86 5.09 14.48 -25.61
N THR A 87 4.78 13.36 -24.95
CA THR A 87 4.91 12.02 -25.53
C THR A 87 3.68 11.18 -25.23
N LYS A 88 3.39 10.22 -26.09
CA LYS A 88 2.32 9.25 -25.88
C LYS A 88 2.70 8.29 -24.78
N ILE A 89 2.10 8.44 -23.60
CA ILE A 89 2.28 7.54 -22.46
C ILE A 89 1.02 6.71 -22.32
N THR A 90 1.18 5.39 -22.19
CA THR A 90 0.09 4.44 -21.92
C THR A 90 0.26 3.86 -20.52
N GLU A 91 -0.77 3.20 -19.99
CA GLU A 91 -0.74 2.52 -18.70
C GLU A 91 0.40 1.50 -18.62
N ILE A 92 0.61 0.69 -19.68
CA ILE A 92 1.73 -0.26 -19.77
C ILE A 92 3.08 0.46 -19.78
N SER A 93 3.23 1.52 -20.58
CA SER A 93 4.52 2.24 -20.64
C SER A 93 4.82 2.97 -19.33
N ALA A 94 3.82 3.48 -18.63
CA ALA A 94 3.94 4.09 -17.32
C ALA A 94 4.38 3.06 -16.26
N GLN A 95 3.72 1.90 -16.21
CA GLN A 95 4.09 0.78 -15.33
C GLN A 95 5.55 0.34 -15.55
N LYS A 96 5.95 0.09 -16.80
CA LYS A 96 7.31 -0.29 -17.15
C LYS A 96 8.33 0.78 -16.73
N LYS A 97 7.99 2.05 -16.91
CA LYS A 97 8.88 3.16 -16.51
C LYS A 97 9.10 3.21 -15.01
N LEU A 98 8.04 3.01 -14.20
CA LEU A 98 8.14 2.94 -12.74
C LEU A 98 9.03 1.77 -12.31
N GLU A 99 8.81 0.58 -12.88
CA GLU A 99 9.63 -0.59 -12.57
C GLU A 99 11.10 -0.37 -12.92
N ASN A 100 11.40 0.29 -14.06
CA ASN A 100 12.76 0.63 -14.43
C ASN A 100 13.44 1.55 -13.39
N PHE A 101 12.73 2.52 -12.81
CA PHE A 101 13.29 3.31 -11.71
C PHE A 101 13.57 2.46 -10.46
N ARG A 102 12.75 1.46 -10.14
CA ARG A 102 13.01 0.53 -9.04
C ARG A 102 14.23 -0.36 -9.29
N LYS A 103 14.36 -0.88 -10.52
CA LYS A 103 15.49 -1.73 -10.96
C LYS A 103 16.85 -1.04 -10.90
N MET A 104 16.89 0.29 -10.85
CA MET A 104 18.15 1.02 -10.65
C MET A 104 18.77 0.79 -9.27
N ASN A 105 18.03 0.24 -8.31
CA ASN A 105 18.54 -0.08 -6.99
C ASN A 105 18.88 -1.59 -6.89
N PRO A 106 20.11 -1.96 -6.53
CA PRO A 106 20.53 -3.37 -6.50
C PRO A 106 19.81 -4.23 -5.46
N SER A 107 19.20 -3.60 -4.43
CA SER A 107 18.40 -4.32 -3.46
C SER A 107 16.99 -4.71 -3.95
N TYR A 108 16.50 -4.12 -5.05
CA TYR A 108 15.24 -4.48 -5.67
C TYR A 108 15.33 -5.88 -6.30
N LYS A 109 14.34 -6.71 -6.08
CA LYS A 109 14.28 -8.08 -6.61
C LYS A 109 13.21 -8.23 -7.69
N TYR A 110 11.97 -7.94 -7.35
CA TYR A 110 10.80 -8.02 -8.24
C TYR A 110 9.62 -7.22 -7.64
N PRO A 111 8.54 -7.00 -8.40
CA PRO A 111 7.35 -6.36 -7.85
C PRO A 111 6.76 -7.16 -6.67
N SER A 112 6.32 -6.50 -5.62
CA SER A 112 5.62 -7.17 -4.50
C SER A 112 4.24 -7.71 -4.90
N PHE A 113 3.67 -7.13 -5.97
CA PHE A 113 2.46 -7.57 -6.66
C PHE A 113 2.42 -6.96 -8.07
N SER A 114 1.49 -7.43 -8.91
CA SER A 114 1.29 -6.86 -10.25
C SER A 114 0.85 -5.41 -10.16
N THR A 115 1.66 -4.47 -10.65
CA THR A 115 1.37 -3.04 -10.61
C THR A 115 0.01 -2.73 -11.22
N ILE A 116 -0.82 -1.99 -10.49
CA ILE A 116 -2.06 -1.41 -10.98
C ILE A 116 -1.73 -0.05 -11.59
N SER A 117 -1.96 0.10 -12.88
CA SER A 117 -1.70 1.34 -13.64
C SER A 117 -2.96 1.66 -14.43
N GLY A 118 -3.83 2.50 -13.87
CA GLY A 118 -5.17 2.75 -14.44
C GLY A 118 -5.47 4.23 -14.63
N THR A 119 -5.82 4.65 -15.86
CA THR A 119 -6.27 6.01 -16.16
C THR A 119 -7.75 6.07 -16.48
N GLY A 120 -8.43 7.10 -15.99
CA GLY A 120 -9.87 7.26 -16.17
C GLY A 120 -10.65 6.03 -15.70
N PRO A 121 -11.51 5.41 -16.57
CA PRO A 121 -12.34 4.26 -16.21
C PRO A 121 -11.59 3.07 -15.64
N ASN A 122 -10.36 2.80 -16.11
CA ASN A 122 -9.53 1.67 -15.63
C ASN A 122 -9.10 1.86 -14.18
N GLY A 123 -8.86 3.10 -13.75
CA GLY A 123 -8.58 3.42 -12.34
C GLY A 123 -9.74 3.12 -11.38
N ALA A 124 -10.96 2.93 -11.90
CA ALA A 124 -12.12 2.55 -11.09
C ALA A 124 -12.17 1.04 -10.76
N ILE A 125 -11.32 0.22 -11.35
CA ILE A 125 -11.21 -1.21 -11.09
C ILE A 125 -10.13 -1.40 -10.02
N ILE A 126 -10.52 -1.85 -8.83
CA ILE A 126 -9.66 -1.87 -7.63
C ILE A 126 -8.37 -2.66 -7.86
N HIS A 127 -8.48 -3.86 -8.42
CA HIS A 127 -7.35 -4.73 -8.76
C HIS A 127 -7.16 -4.79 -10.28
N TYR A 128 -7.13 -3.61 -10.94
CA TYR A 128 -6.95 -3.53 -12.37
C TYR A 128 -5.62 -4.12 -12.81
N LYS A 129 -5.66 -5.03 -13.76
CA LYS A 129 -4.49 -5.59 -14.42
C LYS A 129 -4.50 -5.15 -15.87
N VAL A 130 -3.58 -4.28 -16.23
CA VAL A 130 -3.48 -3.76 -17.60
C VAL A 130 -3.04 -4.88 -18.56
N SER A 131 -3.71 -4.95 -19.73
CA SER A 131 -3.38 -5.85 -20.84
C SER A 131 -3.25 -5.06 -22.14
N SER A 132 -2.77 -5.68 -23.20
CA SER A 132 -2.71 -5.04 -24.52
C SER A 132 -4.08 -4.53 -25.00
N SER A 133 -5.15 -5.28 -24.73
CA SER A 133 -6.53 -4.94 -25.13
C SER A 133 -7.17 -3.84 -24.28
N THR A 134 -6.75 -3.67 -23.01
CA THR A 134 -7.34 -2.68 -22.09
C THR A 134 -6.47 -1.44 -21.90
N ASN A 135 -5.25 -1.44 -22.45
CA ASN A 135 -4.23 -0.40 -22.27
C ASN A 135 -4.68 0.96 -22.81
N ARG A 136 -4.84 1.94 -21.95
CA ARG A 136 -5.27 3.30 -22.30
C ARG A 136 -4.10 4.27 -22.38
N ILE A 137 -4.26 5.30 -23.20
CA ILE A 137 -3.35 6.45 -23.25
C ILE A 137 -3.74 7.41 -22.12
N LEU A 138 -2.77 7.90 -21.37
CA LEU A 138 -2.94 8.95 -20.37
C LEU A 138 -3.18 10.29 -21.08
N LYS A 139 -4.33 10.91 -20.83
CA LYS A 139 -4.75 12.16 -21.50
C LYS A 139 -4.88 13.33 -20.53
N LYS A 140 -4.72 14.54 -21.04
CA LYS A 140 -5.05 15.76 -20.28
C LYS A 140 -6.50 15.70 -19.80
N GLY A 141 -6.71 16.00 -18.53
CA GLY A 141 -8.02 15.93 -17.86
C GLY A 141 -8.28 14.60 -17.15
N ASP A 142 -7.49 13.56 -17.39
CA ASP A 142 -7.64 12.28 -16.69
C ASP A 142 -7.19 12.35 -15.23
N ILE A 143 -7.68 11.39 -14.45
CA ILE A 143 -7.10 10.96 -13.19
C ILE A 143 -6.39 9.64 -13.44
N TYR A 144 -5.14 9.57 -13.05
CA TYR A 144 -4.31 8.37 -13.14
C TYR A 144 -4.03 7.82 -11.75
N LEU A 145 -4.37 6.56 -11.55
CA LEU A 145 -4.09 5.81 -10.33
C LEU A 145 -2.95 4.83 -10.62
N VAL A 146 -1.91 4.89 -9.81
CA VAL A 146 -0.82 3.91 -9.81
C VAL A 146 -0.68 3.34 -8.41
N ASP A 147 -0.81 2.01 -8.32
CA ASP A 147 -0.62 1.24 -7.12
C ASP A 147 0.45 0.18 -7.39
N SER A 148 1.49 0.17 -6.57
CA SER A 148 2.70 -0.59 -6.87
C SER A 148 3.59 -0.74 -5.66
N GLY A 149 4.34 -1.82 -5.65
CA GLY A 149 5.35 -2.06 -4.62
C GLY A 149 6.50 -2.91 -5.14
N GLY A 150 7.51 -3.09 -4.32
CA GLY A 150 8.68 -3.92 -4.62
C GLY A 150 9.04 -4.85 -3.47
N GLN A 151 9.52 -6.02 -3.83
CA GLN A 151 10.29 -6.87 -2.92
C GLN A 151 11.75 -6.44 -3.00
N TYR A 152 12.28 -6.07 -1.87
CA TYR A 152 13.69 -5.69 -1.69
C TYR A 152 14.37 -6.70 -0.77
N SER A 153 15.68 -6.86 -0.87
CA SER A 153 16.44 -7.79 0.02
C SER A 153 16.13 -7.61 1.52
N TYR A 154 15.56 -6.47 1.90
CA TYR A 154 15.33 -6.08 3.29
C TYR A 154 13.88 -5.64 3.56
N GLY A 155 12.92 -6.18 2.81
CA GLY A 155 11.50 -5.97 3.07
C GLY A 155 10.64 -5.72 1.84
N THR A 156 9.39 -5.39 2.07
CA THR A 156 8.31 -5.27 1.08
C THR A 156 7.74 -3.86 1.11
N THR A 157 7.48 -3.26 -0.06
CA THR A 157 6.79 -1.97 -0.17
C THR A 157 5.46 -2.12 -0.87
N ASP A 158 4.56 -1.19 -0.56
CA ASP A 158 3.24 -1.02 -1.13
C ASP A 158 2.84 0.45 -1.06
N VAL A 159 2.39 1.03 -2.19
CA VAL A 159 2.04 2.45 -2.23
C VAL A 159 1.13 2.78 -3.40
N THR A 160 0.03 3.46 -3.12
CA THR A 160 -0.83 4.03 -4.17
C THR A 160 -0.71 5.55 -4.20
N ARG A 161 -0.65 6.09 -5.41
CA ARG A 161 -0.83 7.52 -5.69
C ARG A 161 -1.87 7.74 -6.78
N THR A 162 -2.75 8.69 -6.52
CA THR A 162 -3.68 9.23 -7.53
C THR A 162 -3.15 10.56 -8.01
N ILE A 163 -2.96 10.69 -9.31
CA ILE A 163 -2.30 11.83 -9.96
C ILE A 163 -3.31 12.53 -10.87
N SER A 164 -3.34 13.86 -10.81
CA SER A 164 -4.09 14.70 -11.74
C SER A 164 -3.27 14.96 -13.00
N LEU A 165 -3.82 14.62 -14.15
CA LEU A 165 -3.31 15.04 -15.45
C LEU A 165 -4.02 16.33 -15.90
N ASN A 166 -3.95 17.37 -15.06
CA ASN A 166 -4.66 18.65 -15.23
C ASN A 166 -6.20 18.52 -15.13
N ASN A 167 -6.72 17.62 -14.34
CA ASN A 167 -8.14 17.55 -14.05
C ASN A 167 -8.58 18.74 -13.19
N LYS A 168 -9.70 19.37 -13.55
CA LYS A 168 -10.24 20.57 -12.87
C LYS A 168 -11.57 20.32 -12.15
N SER A 169 -12.07 19.09 -12.12
CA SER A 169 -13.37 18.74 -11.53
C SER A 169 -13.41 19.02 -10.03
N ASN A 170 -14.33 19.87 -9.59
CA ASN A 170 -14.56 20.15 -8.17
C ASN A 170 -15.03 18.92 -7.40
N PHE A 171 -15.83 18.05 -8.03
CA PHE A 171 -16.27 16.79 -7.44
C PHE A 171 -15.08 15.86 -7.15
N ILE A 172 -14.17 15.70 -8.12
CA ILE A 172 -12.96 14.86 -7.94
C ILE A 172 -12.07 15.43 -6.81
N LYS A 173 -11.87 16.75 -6.78
CA LYS A 173 -11.11 17.39 -5.69
C LYS A 173 -11.76 17.19 -4.33
N GLU A 174 -13.08 17.28 -4.24
CA GLU A 174 -13.79 17.06 -2.98
C GLU A 174 -13.63 15.61 -2.52
N VAL A 175 -13.89 14.64 -3.39
CA VAL A 175 -13.78 13.22 -3.06
C VAL A 175 -12.33 12.86 -2.71
N TYR A 176 -11.34 13.32 -3.49
CA TYR A 176 -9.92 13.13 -3.20
C TYR A 176 -9.54 13.66 -1.81
N THR A 177 -10.01 14.85 -1.47
CA THR A 177 -9.72 15.44 -0.16
C THR A 177 -10.38 14.66 0.97
N ARG A 178 -11.59 14.11 0.77
CA ARG A 178 -12.24 13.26 1.78
C ARG A 178 -11.53 11.92 1.96
N VAL A 179 -11.02 11.33 0.88
CA VAL A 179 -10.12 10.14 0.96
C VAL A 179 -8.86 10.50 1.76
N LEU A 180 -8.22 11.64 1.46
CA LEU A 180 -7.06 12.12 2.20
C LEU A 180 -7.37 12.37 3.69
N LYS A 181 -8.53 12.90 4.03
CA LYS A 181 -8.96 13.05 5.44
C LYS A 181 -9.10 11.70 6.13
N GLY A 182 -9.60 10.67 5.44
CA GLY A 182 -9.63 9.29 5.93
C GLY A 182 -8.22 8.75 6.19
N HIS A 183 -7.32 8.96 5.25
CA HIS A 183 -5.90 8.59 5.37
C HIS A 183 -5.23 9.26 6.58
N ILE A 184 -5.44 10.57 6.76
CA ILE A 184 -4.92 11.34 7.91
C ILE A 184 -5.53 10.85 9.23
N ALA A 185 -6.82 10.47 9.23
CA ALA A 185 -7.47 9.96 10.43
C ALA A 185 -6.83 8.65 10.91
N VAL A 186 -6.49 7.73 10.00
CA VAL A 186 -5.72 6.53 10.33
C VAL A 186 -4.37 6.90 10.93
N SER A 187 -3.60 7.77 10.27
CA SER A 187 -2.27 8.17 10.73
C SER A 187 -2.27 8.81 12.12
N ASN A 188 -3.35 9.50 12.48
CA ASN A 188 -3.51 10.18 13.77
C ASN A 188 -4.29 9.36 14.81
N PHE A 189 -4.71 8.12 14.49
CA PHE A 189 -5.46 7.29 15.41
C PHE A 189 -4.60 6.88 16.62
N LEU A 190 -5.12 7.09 17.82
CA LEU A 190 -4.45 6.69 19.06
C LEU A 190 -4.86 5.26 19.42
N ILE A 191 -3.89 4.36 19.41
CA ILE A 191 -4.09 2.94 19.68
C ILE A 191 -4.16 2.74 21.20
N LYS A 192 -5.29 2.24 21.68
CA LYS A 192 -5.50 1.83 23.07
C LYS A 192 -5.22 0.33 23.23
N LYS A 193 -5.20 -0.17 24.48
CA LYS A 193 -4.86 -1.56 24.82
C LYS A 193 -5.61 -2.62 23.99
N ASN A 194 -6.89 -2.37 23.67
CA ASN A 194 -7.75 -3.31 22.93
C ASN A 194 -8.22 -2.77 21.57
N SER A 195 -7.54 -1.74 21.04
CA SER A 195 -7.92 -1.19 19.74
C SER A 195 -7.75 -2.22 18.65
N THR A 196 -8.74 -2.30 17.77
CA THR A 196 -8.79 -3.22 16.64
C THR A 196 -8.77 -2.46 15.31
N GLY A 197 -8.46 -3.18 14.24
CA GLY A 197 -8.50 -2.59 12.91
C GLY A 197 -9.88 -2.09 12.48
N SER A 198 -10.97 -2.65 13.04
CA SER A 198 -12.33 -2.22 12.73
C SER A 198 -12.66 -0.81 13.24
N GLU A 199 -12.09 -0.40 14.37
CA GLU A 199 -12.24 0.97 14.88
C GLU A 199 -11.56 1.98 13.96
N VAL A 200 -10.36 1.67 13.51
CA VAL A 200 -9.58 2.51 12.59
C VAL A 200 -10.26 2.62 11.23
N ASP A 201 -10.76 1.50 10.69
CA ASP A 201 -11.52 1.46 9.42
C ASP A 201 -12.77 2.36 9.49
N ARG A 202 -13.52 2.30 10.59
CA ARG A 202 -14.68 3.16 10.80
C ARG A 202 -14.31 4.65 10.77
N ASP A 203 -13.19 5.00 11.43
CA ASP A 203 -12.70 6.38 11.48
C ASP A 203 -12.24 6.90 10.12
N ALA A 204 -11.62 6.05 9.30
CA ALA A 204 -11.23 6.41 7.94
C ALA A 204 -12.44 6.70 7.04
N ARG A 205 -13.48 5.87 7.12
CA ARG A 205 -14.67 5.96 6.25
C ARG A 205 -15.59 7.14 6.54
N LYS A 206 -15.56 7.70 7.75
CA LYS A 206 -16.53 8.74 8.19
C LYS A 206 -16.60 9.97 7.27
N PHE A 207 -15.50 10.32 6.60
CA PHE A 207 -15.43 11.51 5.75
C PHE A 207 -16.14 11.32 4.40
N LEU A 208 -16.06 10.12 3.81
CA LEU A 208 -16.82 9.77 2.61
C LEU A 208 -18.28 9.52 2.93
N LYS A 209 -18.59 8.83 4.03
CA LYS A 209 -19.98 8.57 4.48
C LYS A 209 -20.77 9.84 4.72
N LYS A 210 -20.15 10.95 5.12
CA LYS A 210 -20.82 12.27 5.25
C LYS A 210 -21.44 12.76 3.95
N ILE A 211 -20.97 12.29 2.80
CA ILE A 211 -21.53 12.61 1.49
C ILE A 211 -22.13 11.37 0.81
N LYS A 212 -22.53 10.38 1.59
CA LYS A 212 -23.15 9.11 1.14
C LYS A 212 -22.28 8.32 0.16
N LEU A 213 -20.95 8.42 0.27
CA LEU A 213 -19.97 7.64 -0.49
C LEU A 213 -19.21 6.69 0.44
N ASP A 214 -18.69 5.60 -0.14
CA ASP A 214 -17.85 4.61 0.55
C ASP A 214 -16.97 3.88 -0.47
N TYR A 215 -16.12 2.97 0.00
CA TYR A 215 -15.30 2.06 -0.82
C TYR A 215 -15.51 0.61 -0.40
N PRO A 216 -15.41 -0.37 -1.34
CA PRO A 216 -15.81 -1.76 -1.08
C PRO A 216 -14.69 -2.66 -0.55
N HIS A 217 -13.53 -2.12 -0.17
CA HIS A 217 -12.41 -2.89 0.39
C HIS A 217 -12.07 -2.46 1.81
N GLY A 218 -11.21 -3.17 2.51
CA GLY A 218 -10.66 -2.74 3.80
C GLY A 218 -9.86 -1.45 3.68
N THR A 219 -9.78 -0.68 4.74
CA THR A 219 -8.91 0.53 4.79
C THR A 219 -7.43 0.16 4.79
N GLY A 220 -7.09 -1.10 5.05
CA GLY A 220 -5.73 -1.57 5.01
C GLY A 220 -5.59 -3.05 5.41
N HIS A 221 -4.44 -3.60 5.11
CA HIS A 221 -4.03 -4.96 5.42
C HIS A 221 -2.67 -4.99 6.10
N GLY A 222 -2.32 -6.08 6.74
CA GLY A 222 -0.97 -6.31 7.22
C GLY A 222 0.02 -6.56 6.08
N VAL A 223 1.30 -6.33 6.33
CA VAL A 223 2.36 -6.46 5.32
C VAL A 223 3.52 -7.29 5.88
N GLY A 224 4.01 -8.24 5.10
CA GLY A 224 5.16 -9.07 5.42
C GLY A 224 6.50 -8.35 5.29
N TYR A 225 7.55 -8.95 5.86
CA TYR A 225 8.93 -8.49 5.70
C TYR A 225 9.66 -9.42 4.72
N PHE A 226 9.81 -8.98 3.47
CA PHE A 226 10.24 -9.83 2.34
C PHE A 226 9.37 -11.09 2.20
N LEU A 227 8.08 -10.92 2.50
CA LEU A 227 7.03 -11.95 2.44
C LEU A 227 5.81 -11.38 1.70
N ASN A 228 4.62 -11.93 1.97
CA ASN A 228 3.40 -11.50 1.27
C ASN A 228 3.09 -10.02 1.53
N VAL A 229 2.77 -9.28 0.46
CA VAL A 229 2.30 -7.90 0.57
C VAL A 229 1.00 -7.84 1.38
N HIS A 230 0.08 -8.77 1.18
CA HIS A 230 -1.08 -8.98 2.04
C HIS A 230 -0.77 -10.07 3.06
N GLU A 231 -0.45 -9.68 4.27
CA GLU A 231 -0.08 -10.60 5.37
C GLU A 231 -0.84 -10.25 6.65
N GLY A 232 -1.77 -11.12 7.03
CA GLY A 232 -2.47 -11.00 8.32
C GLY A 232 -1.63 -11.42 9.53
N PRO A 233 -2.26 -11.55 10.70
CA PRO A 233 -3.72 -11.56 10.98
C PRO A 233 -4.37 -10.17 11.09
N GLN A 234 -3.57 -9.10 11.25
CA GLN A 234 -4.09 -7.73 11.39
C GLN A 234 -4.53 -7.15 10.04
N SER A 235 -5.59 -6.37 10.06
CA SER A 235 -6.04 -5.53 8.94
C SER A 235 -6.87 -4.38 9.47
N LEU A 236 -6.96 -3.29 8.70
CA LEU A 236 -7.90 -2.19 8.96
C LEU A 236 -9.16 -2.47 8.15
N SER A 237 -10.06 -3.29 8.70
CA SER A 237 -11.29 -3.68 8.03
C SER A 237 -12.45 -3.91 9.00
N LYS A 238 -13.68 -3.77 8.51
CA LYS A 238 -14.92 -3.80 9.31
C LYS A 238 -15.01 -4.99 10.27
N ASN A 239 -14.52 -6.16 9.86
CA ASN A 239 -14.70 -7.40 10.62
C ASN A 239 -13.42 -7.86 11.34
N ASN A 240 -12.31 -7.14 11.23
CA ASN A 240 -11.07 -7.56 11.89
C ASN A 240 -11.09 -7.21 13.38
N LYS A 241 -11.02 -8.24 14.22
CA LYS A 241 -11.02 -8.15 15.69
C LYS A 241 -9.62 -8.34 16.31
N VAL A 242 -8.58 -8.43 15.50
CA VAL A 242 -7.21 -8.59 15.99
C VAL A 242 -6.76 -7.29 16.65
N ASN A 243 -6.27 -7.41 17.88
CA ASN A 243 -5.74 -6.26 18.61
C ASN A 243 -4.46 -5.75 17.94
N LEU A 244 -4.42 -4.45 17.71
CA LEU A 244 -3.27 -3.77 17.13
C LEU A 244 -2.12 -3.70 18.16
N LYS A 245 -0.91 -4.09 17.74
CA LYS A 245 0.28 -4.15 18.61
C LYS A 245 1.48 -3.42 18.01
N ASN A 246 2.36 -2.93 18.89
CA ASN A 246 3.64 -2.36 18.48
C ASN A 246 4.43 -3.39 17.64
N GLY A 247 5.06 -2.93 16.57
CA GLY A 247 5.79 -3.77 15.60
C GLY A 247 4.94 -4.24 14.42
N MET A 248 3.62 -4.14 14.47
CA MET A 248 2.78 -4.46 13.31
C MET A 248 2.95 -3.40 12.21
N ILE A 249 2.97 -3.88 10.96
CA ILE A 249 2.98 -3.05 9.75
C ILE A 249 1.65 -3.25 9.03
N LEU A 250 1.05 -2.14 8.57
CA LEU A 250 -0.23 -2.15 7.85
C LEU A 250 -0.20 -1.17 6.69
N SER A 251 -1.01 -1.41 5.67
CA SER A 251 -1.37 -0.38 4.71
C SER A 251 -2.42 0.57 5.32
N ASN A 252 -2.42 1.80 4.82
CA ASN A 252 -3.41 2.84 5.09
C ASN A 252 -3.84 3.39 3.74
N GLU A 253 -4.93 2.82 3.17
CA GLU A 253 -5.28 2.92 1.75
C GLU A 253 -6.76 3.25 1.48
N PRO A 254 -7.39 4.20 2.15
CA PRO A 254 -8.76 4.58 1.82
C PRO A 254 -8.86 5.01 0.35
N GLY A 255 -10.02 4.77 -0.27
CA GLY A 255 -10.23 5.08 -1.68
C GLY A 255 -11.66 5.46 -2.02
N TYR A 256 -11.92 5.70 -3.30
CA TYR A 256 -13.23 5.85 -3.90
C TYR A 256 -13.18 5.49 -5.38
N TYR A 257 -14.18 4.75 -5.86
CA TYR A 257 -14.20 4.24 -7.23
C TYR A 257 -15.54 4.50 -7.88
N LYS A 258 -15.54 5.34 -8.92
CA LYS A 258 -16.74 5.61 -9.72
C LYS A 258 -16.69 4.78 -11.01
N LYS A 259 -17.42 3.65 -11.02
CA LYS A 259 -17.47 2.71 -12.14
C LYS A 259 -17.58 3.45 -13.48
N GLY A 260 -16.76 3.07 -14.45
CA GLY A 260 -16.70 3.65 -15.78
C GLY A 260 -16.15 5.08 -15.85
N ARG A 261 -15.66 5.66 -14.74
CA ARG A 261 -15.20 7.05 -14.68
C ARG A 261 -13.77 7.20 -14.18
N PHE A 262 -13.52 6.92 -12.89
CA PHE A 262 -12.20 7.09 -12.26
C PHE A 262 -12.13 6.37 -10.92
N GLY A 263 -10.90 6.11 -10.47
CA GLY A 263 -10.59 5.67 -9.10
C GLY A 263 -9.65 6.64 -8.39
N ILE A 264 -9.81 6.73 -7.07
CA ILE A 264 -8.95 7.47 -6.15
C ILE A 264 -8.55 6.50 -5.05
N ARG A 265 -7.25 6.35 -4.78
CA ARG A 265 -6.68 5.71 -3.60
C ARG A 265 -5.44 6.49 -3.17
N ILE A 266 -5.31 6.71 -1.88
CA ILE A 266 -4.10 7.31 -1.29
C ILE A 266 -3.61 6.32 -0.26
N GLU A 267 -2.43 5.77 -0.50
CA GLU A 267 -1.86 4.73 0.33
C GLU A 267 -0.45 5.04 0.79
N ASN A 268 -0.23 4.78 2.05
CA ASN A 268 1.07 4.60 2.67
C ASN A 268 1.10 3.30 3.47
N LEU A 269 2.27 2.70 3.61
CA LEU A 269 2.50 1.76 4.69
C LEU A 269 2.83 2.51 5.97
N VAL A 270 2.30 2.00 7.07
CA VAL A 270 2.52 2.51 8.42
C VAL A 270 2.99 1.37 9.34
N TYR A 271 3.74 1.69 10.38
CA TYR A 271 4.06 0.74 11.46
C TYR A 271 3.61 1.30 12.81
N ILE A 272 3.30 0.40 13.73
CA ILE A 272 2.87 0.77 15.09
C ILE A 272 4.08 0.83 16.01
N ASN A 273 4.25 1.96 16.70
CA ASN A 273 5.25 2.14 17.73
C ASN A 273 4.74 3.12 18.81
N LYS A 274 4.97 2.81 20.08
CA LYS A 274 4.47 3.61 21.22
C LYS A 274 2.97 3.95 21.06
N ASN A 275 2.19 2.95 20.66
CA ASN A 275 0.73 3.03 20.47
C ASN A 275 0.26 4.10 19.45
N LYS A 276 1.10 4.41 18.46
CA LYS A 276 0.81 5.34 17.36
C LYS A 276 1.21 4.74 16.02
N PHE A 277 0.52 5.13 14.98
CA PHE A 277 0.95 4.88 13.61
C PHE A 277 2.07 5.83 13.21
N HIS A 278 3.08 5.30 12.54
CA HIS A 278 4.20 6.04 11.98
C HIS A 278 4.33 5.70 10.49
N GLU A 279 4.37 6.72 9.66
CA GLU A 279 4.51 6.56 8.21
C GLU A 279 5.84 5.91 7.83
N LEU A 280 5.78 4.82 7.07
CA LEU A 280 6.94 4.24 6.39
C LEU A 280 7.13 4.89 5.02
N THR A 281 6.08 4.94 4.23
CA THR A 281 6.11 5.46 2.85
C THR A 281 6.60 6.91 2.80
N VAL A 282 7.47 7.18 1.82
CA VAL A 282 8.08 8.50 1.58
C VAL A 282 7.86 8.85 0.10
N ALA A 283 6.70 9.41 -0.24
CA ALA A 283 6.37 9.84 -1.60
C ALA A 283 5.38 11.02 -1.56
N PRO A 284 5.48 12.03 -2.44
CA PRO A 284 4.58 13.18 -2.39
C PRO A 284 3.12 12.78 -2.67
N ILE A 285 2.21 13.45 -1.96
CA ILE A 285 0.76 13.39 -2.18
C ILE A 285 0.37 14.47 -3.18
N GLU A 286 -0.56 14.18 -4.10
CA GLU A 286 -0.99 15.08 -5.16
C GLU A 286 -1.74 16.32 -4.62
N LYS A 287 -1.09 17.47 -4.59
CA LYS A 287 -1.67 18.70 -4.02
C LYS A 287 -2.74 19.33 -4.89
N THR A 288 -2.65 19.20 -6.20
CA THR A 288 -3.57 19.86 -7.14
C THR A 288 -5.00 19.33 -7.05
N LEU A 289 -5.18 18.16 -6.43
CA LEU A 289 -6.48 17.55 -6.13
C LEU A 289 -7.01 17.91 -4.72
N ILE A 290 -6.26 18.68 -3.93
CA ILE A 290 -6.70 19.07 -2.58
C ILE A 290 -7.63 20.27 -2.64
N LYS A 291 -8.82 20.14 -2.06
CA LYS A 291 -9.78 21.21 -1.81
C LYS A 291 -9.55 21.75 -0.40
N LYS A 292 -8.68 22.77 -0.28
CA LYS A 292 -8.15 23.26 1.00
C LYS A 292 -9.23 23.70 2.00
N ASN A 293 -10.33 24.29 1.52
CA ASN A 293 -11.40 24.81 2.35
C ASN A 293 -12.22 23.76 3.14
N ILE A 294 -12.05 22.46 2.84
CA ILE A 294 -12.68 21.39 3.63
C ILE A 294 -11.69 20.70 4.59
N LEU A 295 -10.45 21.16 4.65
CA LEU A 295 -9.45 20.73 5.62
C LEU A 295 -9.44 21.63 6.85
N ASN A 296 -9.22 21.03 8.03
CA ASN A 296 -8.95 21.80 9.25
C ASN A 296 -7.44 22.07 9.43
N LYS A 297 -7.08 22.92 10.38
CA LYS A 297 -5.67 23.28 10.66
C LYS A 297 -4.78 22.09 10.99
N LYS A 298 -5.29 21.09 11.73
CA LYS A 298 -4.51 19.87 12.07
C LYS A 298 -4.21 19.02 10.83
N GLU A 299 -5.16 18.91 9.92
CA GLU A 299 -5.01 18.17 8.66
C GLU A 299 -4.02 18.87 7.71
N ILE A 300 -4.10 20.19 7.59
CA ILE A 300 -3.13 21.00 6.83
C ILE A 300 -1.71 20.84 7.41
N ASN A 301 -1.57 20.93 8.72
CA ASN A 301 -0.28 20.73 9.38
C ASN A 301 0.28 19.32 9.17
N TRP A 302 -0.58 18.28 9.20
CA TRP A 302 -0.16 16.91 8.91
C TRP A 302 0.41 16.80 7.49
N ILE A 303 -0.28 17.33 6.48
CA ILE A 303 0.14 17.29 5.07
C ILE A 303 1.49 18.03 4.90
N ASN A 304 1.60 19.24 5.46
CA ASN A 304 2.81 20.04 5.35
C ASN A 304 4.01 19.37 6.03
N ASN A 305 3.82 18.77 7.21
CA ASN A 305 4.85 18.02 7.92
C ASN A 305 5.26 16.74 7.18
N TYR A 306 4.28 16.02 6.62
CA TYR A 306 4.53 14.86 5.77
C TYR A 306 5.38 15.25 4.54
N HIS A 307 5.01 16.30 3.82
CA HIS A 307 5.75 16.79 2.66
C HIS A 307 7.15 17.32 3.03
N LYS A 308 7.30 18.00 4.18
CA LYS A 308 8.61 18.41 4.71
C LYS A 308 9.54 17.20 4.92
N ARG A 309 8.99 16.10 5.50
CA ARG A 309 9.73 14.84 5.64
C ARG A 309 10.09 14.25 4.27
N VAL A 310 9.13 14.14 3.35
CA VAL A 310 9.36 13.62 1.99
C VAL A 310 10.51 14.38 1.31
N LYS A 311 10.47 15.71 1.32
CA LYS A 311 11.52 16.56 0.73
C LYS A 311 12.90 16.32 1.36
N ARG A 312 12.96 16.23 2.70
CA ARG A 312 14.19 15.98 3.44
C ARG A 312 14.78 14.61 3.10
N ASP A 313 13.96 13.58 3.18
CA ASP A 313 14.43 12.19 3.10
C ASP A 313 14.80 11.79 1.66
N LEU A 314 14.13 12.36 0.65
CA LEU A 314 14.38 12.07 -0.77
C LEU A 314 15.40 12.97 -1.45
N GLY A 315 15.68 14.14 -0.91
CA GLY A 315 16.50 15.16 -1.58
C GLY A 315 17.86 14.68 -2.05
N LYS A 316 18.51 13.78 -1.30
CA LYS A 316 19.82 13.21 -1.66
C LYS A 316 19.78 12.23 -2.85
N PHE A 317 18.60 11.70 -3.21
CA PHE A 317 18.42 10.78 -4.33
C PHE A 317 18.01 11.46 -5.63
N MET A 318 17.83 12.79 -5.59
CA MET A 318 17.31 13.59 -6.71
C MET A 318 18.44 14.40 -7.37
N SER A 319 18.43 14.45 -8.69
CA SER A 319 19.22 15.40 -9.48
C SER A 319 18.78 16.85 -9.19
N ILE A 320 19.54 17.83 -9.64
CA ILE A 320 19.21 19.28 -9.45
C ILE A 320 17.81 19.59 -9.98
N LYS A 321 17.47 19.15 -11.19
CA LYS A 321 16.14 19.35 -11.80
C LYS A 321 15.03 18.66 -11.02
N GLU A 322 15.28 17.42 -10.56
CA GLU A 322 14.32 16.66 -9.76
C GLU A 322 14.13 17.28 -8.36
N LYS A 323 15.16 17.90 -7.76
CA LYS A 323 15.03 18.62 -6.49
C LYS A 323 14.10 19.83 -6.59
N VAL A 324 14.12 20.55 -7.71
CA VAL A 324 13.18 21.66 -7.95
C VAL A 324 11.75 21.12 -8.01
N ALA A 325 11.50 20.11 -8.84
CA ALA A 325 10.19 19.50 -8.96
C ALA A 325 9.68 18.87 -7.64
N LEU A 326 10.56 18.22 -6.87
CA LEU A 326 10.24 17.68 -5.55
C LEU A 326 9.88 18.83 -4.57
N SER A 327 10.62 19.93 -4.61
CA SER A 327 10.35 21.11 -3.76
C SER A 327 8.98 21.72 -4.07
N GLU A 328 8.62 21.81 -5.34
CA GLU A 328 7.30 22.24 -5.78
C GLU A 328 6.20 21.28 -5.34
N ALA A 329 6.37 19.96 -5.58
CA ALA A 329 5.43 18.93 -5.15
C ALA A 329 5.21 18.93 -3.63
N CYS A 330 6.23 19.25 -2.84
CA CYS A 330 6.21 19.24 -1.38
C CYS A 330 6.09 20.64 -0.74
N SER A 331 5.82 21.70 -1.51
CA SER A 331 5.56 23.03 -0.94
C SER A 331 4.29 23.04 -0.09
N PRO A 332 4.17 23.87 0.95
CA PRO A 332 2.98 23.98 1.79
C PRO A 332 1.69 24.22 0.98
N ILE A 333 0.55 23.74 1.53
CA ILE A 333 -0.79 23.97 0.97
C ILE A 333 -1.49 25.13 1.67
#